data_5a5a75798e8c6abdf9937c0e5380ef8c
#
_entry.id   5a5a75798e8c6abdf9937c0e5380ef8c
#
_cell.length_a   1.000
_cell.length_b   1.000
_cell.length_c   1.000
_cell.angle_alpha   90.00
_cell.angle_beta   90.00
_cell.angle_gamma   90.00
#
_symmetry.space_group_name_H-M   'P 1'
#
loop_
_entity.id
_entity.type
_entity.pdbx_description
1 polymer ?
#
loop_
_entity_poly.entity_id
_entity_poly.type
_entity_poly.pdbx_seq_one_letter_code
_entity_poly.pdbx_strand_id
1 'polypeptide(L)' 'MITSSIIERHQFSPDEVEQVFAGDYKVRRARQKLYIALGETLDGRLAFVVFRGLSGGLIRVITARDMENSERRLFRRK' A
#
# COMPACT_ATOMS: atom_id res chain seq x y z
N MET A 1 -0.58 -2.61 13.25
CA MET A 1 0.29 -3.71 12.84
C MET A 1 -0.18 -4.29 11.52
N ILE A 2 0.74 -4.56 10.65
CA ILE A 2 0.43 -5.12 9.34
C ILE A 2 0.51 -6.62 9.41
N THR A 3 -0.59 -7.28 9.07
CA THR A 3 -0.60 -8.72 8.96
C THR A 3 -0.47 -9.08 7.50
N SER A 4 0.66 -9.64 7.12
CA SER A 4 0.83 -10.03 5.74
C SER A 4 0.26 -11.42 5.56
N SER A 5 -0.73 -11.55 4.73
CA SER A 5 -1.11 -12.86 4.24
C SER A 5 -0.11 -13.26 3.18
N ILE A 6 -0.11 -14.52 2.85
CA ILE A 6 0.77 -15.00 1.80
C ILE A 6 0.33 -14.38 0.49
N ILE A 7 1.15 -13.52 -0.02
CA ILE A 7 0.90 -12.88 -1.29
C ILE A 7 1.84 -13.52 -2.29
N GLU A 8 1.28 -14.21 -3.24
CA GLU A 8 2.09 -14.98 -4.14
C GLU A 8 2.89 -14.15 -5.12
N ARG A 9 2.46 -12.93 -5.39
CA ARG A 9 3.07 -12.13 -6.44
C ARG A 9 3.18 -10.67 -6.07
N HIS A 10 3.58 -10.40 -4.87
CA HIS A 10 3.80 -9.01 -4.55
C HIS A 10 5.22 -8.64 -4.97
N GLN A 11 5.36 -7.42 -5.43
CA GLN A 11 6.63 -6.88 -5.88
C GLN A 11 7.38 -6.17 -4.75
N PHE A 12 6.81 -6.18 -3.56
CA PHE A 12 7.37 -5.53 -2.39
C PHE A 12 7.41 -6.50 -1.24
N SER A 13 8.50 -6.47 -0.49
CA SER A 13 8.62 -7.28 0.72
C SER A 13 7.77 -6.68 1.82
N PRO A 14 7.48 -7.45 2.89
CA PRO A 14 6.76 -6.89 4.03
C PRO A 14 7.44 -5.66 4.62
N ASP A 15 8.77 -5.65 4.67
CA ASP A 15 9.50 -4.50 5.18
C ASP A 15 9.27 -3.27 4.33
N GLU A 16 9.24 -3.43 3.02
CA GLU A 16 8.98 -2.32 2.12
C GLU A 16 7.57 -1.79 2.27
N VAL A 17 6.60 -2.67 2.48
CA VAL A 17 5.24 -2.23 2.73
C VAL A 17 5.16 -1.43 4.03
N GLU A 18 5.86 -1.86 5.04
CA GLU A 18 5.91 -1.10 6.28
C GLU A 18 6.53 0.28 6.09
N GLN A 19 7.54 0.38 5.24
CA GLN A 19 8.13 1.67 4.92
C GLN A 19 7.10 2.62 4.30
N VAL A 20 6.25 2.09 3.44
CA VAL A 20 5.19 2.90 2.84
C VAL A 20 4.28 3.48 3.92
N PHE A 21 3.86 2.64 4.85
CA PHE A 21 2.95 3.10 5.90
C PHE A 21 3.63 3.94 6.97
N ALA A 22 4.94 3.88 7.06
CA ALA A 22 5.69 4.71 7.99
C ALA A 22 5.93 6.12 7.46
N GLY A 23 5.84 6.31 6.15
CA GLY A 23 6.05 7.60 5.54
C GLY A 23 4.75 8.29 5.17
N ASP A 24 4.85 9.27 4.29
CA ASP A 24 3.66 9.94 3.77
C ASP A 24 3.03 9.08 2.70
N TYR A 25 1.78 8.76 2.89
CA TYR A 25 1.06 7.98 1.89
C TYR A 25 -0.35 8.53 1.75
N LYS A 26 -0.95 8.27 0.60
CA LYS A 26 -2.32 8.67 0.32
C LYS A 26 -3.20 7.44 0.32
N VAL A 27 -4.36 7.56 0.96
CA VAL A 27 -5.30 6.44 1.04
C VAL A 27 -6.54 6.78 0.24
N ARG A 28 -7.00 5.83 -0.54
CA ARG A 28 -8.26 5.93 -1.27
C ARG A 28 -9.13 4.76 -0.89
N ARG A 29 -10.42 5.02 -0.80
CA ARG A 29 -11.38 3.97 -0.50
C ARG A 29 -11.70 3.20 -1.78
N ALA A 30 -11.64 1.90 -1.71
CA ALA A 30 -12.09 1.03 -2.78
C ALA A 30 -13.38 0.36 -2.35
N ARG A 31 -13.75 -0.73 -3.00
CA ARG A 31 -15.00 -1.43 -2.70
C ARG A 31 -14.86 -2.29 -1.45
N GLN A 32 -15.97 -2.49 -0.75
CA GLN A 32 -16.10 -3.53 0.27
C GLN A 32 -15.00 -3.47 1.32
N LYS A 33 -14.83 -2.31 1.90
CA LYS A 33 -13.84 -2.11 2.97
C LYS A 33 -12.40 -2.30 2.54
N LEU A 34 -12.15 -2.29 1.25
CA LEU A 34 -10.80 -2.30 0.74
C LEU A 34 -10.30 -0.87 0.59
N TYR A 35 -9.02 -0.70 0.80
CA TYR A 35 -8.36 0.60 0.69
C TYR A 35 -7.12 0.45 -0.15
N ILE A 36 -6.75 1.54 -0.79
CA ILE A 36 -5.54 1.59 -1.59
C ILE A 36 -4.63 2.65 -0.98
N ALA A 37 -3.41 2.26 -0.69
CA ALA A 37 -2.40 3.20 -0.22
C ALA A 37 -1.38 3.42 -1.34
N LEU A 38 -1.13 4.68 -1.64
CA LEU A 38 -0.09 5.08 -2.59
C LEU A 38 1.02 5.73 -1.78
N GLY A 39 2.18 5.16 -1.82
CA GLY A 39 3.28 5.67 -1.03
C GLY A 39 4.63 5.29 -1.62
N GLU A 40 5.67 5.64 -0.90
CA GLU A 40 7.04 5.50 -1.37
C GLU A 40 7.85 4.78 -0.32
N THR A 41 8.71 3.86 -0.77
CA THR A 41 9.64 3.19 0.14
C THR A 41 10.83 4.09 0.39
N LEU A 42 11.68 3.67 1.32
CA LEU A 42 12.90 4.42 1.62
C LEU A 42 13.84 4.51 0.42
N ASP A 43 13.78 3.53 -0.47
CA ASP A 43 14.58 3.52 -1.69
C ASP A 43 13.99 4.37 -2.80
N GLY A 44 12.83 4.96 -2.58
CA GLY A 44 12.20 5.78 -3.60
C GLY A 44 11.31 5.04 -4.56
N ARG A 45 11.00 3.78 -4.28
CA ARG A 45 10.06 3.02 -5.12
C ARG A 45 8.65 3.43 -4.80
N LEU A 46 7.86 3.63 -5.83
CA LEU A 46 6.46 4.03 -5.67
C LEU A 46 5.59 2.78 -5.63
N ALA A 47 4.86 2.63 -4.55
CA ALA A 47 4.11 1.42 -4.25
C ALA A 47 2.61 1.66 -4.28
N PHE A 48 1.90 0.72 -4.85
CA PHE A 48 0.44 0.65 -4.83
C PHE A 48 0.08 -0.55 -3.95
N VAL A 49 -0.52 -0.27 -2.81
CA VAL A 49 -0.82 -1.31 -1.81
C VAL A 49 -2.32 -1.38 -1.60
N VAL A 50 -2.89 -2.56 -1.78
CA VAL A 50 -4.30 -2.80 -1.47
C VAL A 50 -4.37 -3.49 -0.12
N PHE A 51 -5.18 -2.95 0.77
CA PHE A 51 -5.30 -3.53 2.10
C PHE A 51 -6.75 -3.46 2.57
N ARG A 52 -7.05 -4.27 3.56
CA ARG A 52 -8.35 -4.30 4.20
C ARG A 52 -8.19 -3.88 5.65
N GLY A 53 -9.09 -3.02 6.13
CA GLY A 53 -9.10 -2.65 7.53
C GLY A 53 -9.71 -3.76 8.37
N LEU A 54 -9.06 -4.09 9.46
CA LEU A 54 -9.55 -5.06 10.43
C LEU A 54 -9.84 -4.30 11.72
N SER A 55 -10.53 -4.98 12.65
CA SER A 55 -10.82 -4.36 13.93
C SER A 55 -9.54 -4.18 14.73
N GLY A 56 -9.56 -3.24 15.67
CA GLY A 56 -8.41 -3.01 16.52
C GLY A 56 -7.24 -2.27 15.87
N GLY A 57 -7.49 -1.57 14.77
CA GLY A 57 -6.44 -0.82 14.10
C GLY A 57 -5.50 -1.65 13.27
N LEU A 58 -5.83 -2.91 13.06
CA LEU A 58 -5.01 -3.80 12.23
C LEU A 58 -5.42 -3.68 10.77
N ILE A 59 -4.49 -3.96 9.89
CA ILE A 59 -4.79 -4.05 8.47
C ILE A 59 -4.23 -5.34 7.91
N ARG A 60 -4.88 -5.81 6.85
CA ARG A 60 -4.40 -6.96 6.10
C ARG A 60 -4.02 -6.50 4.71
N VAL A 61 -2.77 -6.69 4.34
CA VAL A 61 -2.30 -6.36 3.00
C VAL A 61 -2.73 -7.46 2.05
N ILE A 62 -3.43 -7.06 0.98
CA ILE A 62 -3.92 -7.99 -0.04
C ILE A 62 -2.88 -8.12 -1.13
N THR A 63 -2.38 -7.00 -1.63
CA THR A 63 -1.38 -7.03 -2.69
C THR A 63 -0.57 -5.73 -2.64
N ALA A 64 0.62 -5.79 -3.18
CA ALA A 64 1.48 -4.62 -3.31
C ALA A 64 2.23 -4.73 -4.63
N ARG A 65 2.19 -3.68 -5.41
CA ARG A 65 2.86 -3.64 -6.72
C ARG A 65 3.36 -2.25 -7.00
N ASP A 66 4.15 -2.12 -8.06
CA ASP A 66 4.58 -0.80 -8.49
C ASP A 66 3.39 0.02 -8.99
N MET A 67 3.48 1.32 -8.81
CA MET A 67 2.46 2.22 -9.33
C MET A 67 2.52 2.26 -10.85
N GLU A 68 1.34 2.36 -11.46
CA GLU A 68 1.22 2.66 -12.89
C GLU A 68 1.30 4.18 -13.09
N ASN A 69 1.40 4.59 -14.34
CA ASN A 69 1.58 6.01 -14.64
C ASN A 69 0.47 6.88 -14.07
N SER A 70 -0.77 6.43 -14.18
CA SER A 70 -1.90 7.20 -13.64
C SER A 70 -1.81 7.33 -12.13
N GLU A 71 -1.35 6.28 -11.47
CA GLU A 71 -1.21 6.28 -10.02
C GLU A 71 -0.05 7.16 -9.58
N ARG A 72 1.02 7.17 -10.33
CA ARG A 72 2.15 8.05 -10.04
C ARG A 72 1.75 9.52 -10.13
N ARG A 73 0.97 9.87 -11.14
CA ARG A 73 0.45 11.23 -11.26
C ARG A 73 -0.40 11.60 -10.05
N LEU A 74 -1.26 10.69 -9.66
CA LEU A 74 -2.15 10.91 -8.53
C LEU A 74 -1.36 11.12 -7.25
N PHE A 75 -0.35 10.29 -7.04
CA PHE A 75 0.46 10.37 -5.84
C PHE A 75 1.24 11.68 -5.76
N ARG A 76 1.79 12.12 -6.89
CA ARG A 76 2.59 13.35 -6.95
C ARG A 76 1.76 14.61 -6.97
N ARG A 77 0.49 14.48 -7.17
CA ARG A 77 -0.40 15.61 -7.24
C ARG A 77 -0.64 16.17 -5.84
N LYS A 78 -0.50 17.45 -5.72
CA LYS A 78 -0.73 18.11 -4.42
C LYS A 78 -2.14 18.66 -4.29
#